data_69b24fbd83f1e907bd9ebc5743a084fa
#
_entry.id   69b24fbd83f1e907bd9ebc5743a084fa
#
_cell.length_a   1.000
_cell.length_b   1.000
_cell.length_c   1.000
_cell.angle_alpha   90.00
_cell.angle_beta   90.00
_cell.angle_gamma   90.00
#
_symmetry.space_group_name_H-M   'P 1'
#
loop_
_entity.id
_entity.type
_entity.pdbx_description
1 polymer ?
#
loop_
_entity_poly.entity_id
_entity_poly.type
_entity_poly.pdbx_seq_one_letter_code
_entity_poly.pdbx_strand_id
1 'polypeptide(L)'
;MFVFDTRWIQEARISRKRLGFLYENALDLPLTLRKGDVADEVLAFARRHQADGVVSSSAVDPRLERIGEAIDAELPLELLDPEPFVELPRPPRLGRFSRYWRDAEAVVWEGYSPTR
;
A
#
# COMPACT_ATOMS: atom_id res chain seq x y z
N MET A 1 4.75 9.35 7.00
CA MET A 1 5.57 10.00 5.93
C MET A 1 4.97 9.69 4.57
N PHE A 2 5.07 10.61 3.59
CA PHE A 2 4.72 10.39 2.19
C PHE A 2 5.89 10.82 1.30
N VAL A 3 6.26 9.98 0.32
CA VAL A 3 7.38 10.23 -0.59
C VAL A 3 6.87 10.42 -2.02
N PHE A 4 7.17 11.56 -2.61
CA PHE A 4 7.03 11.77 -4.06
C PHE A 4 8.17 11.03 -4.76
N ASP A 5 7.89 9.82 -5.20
CA ASP A 5 8.83 8.94 -5.90
C ASP A 5 9.24 9.56 -7.24
N THR A 6 10.48 10.05 -7.32
CA THR A 6 11.00 10.74 -8.51
C THR A 6 11.10 9.82 -9.70
N ARG A 7 11.44 8.56 -9.48
CA ARG A 7 11.55 7.55 -10.53
C ARG A 7 10.17 7.23 -11.11
N TRP A 8 9.20 6.94 -10.25
CA TRP A 8 7.82 6.66 -10.66
C TRP A 8 7.17 7.86 -11.38
N ILE A 9 7.39 9.08 -10.89
CA ILE A 9 6.88 10.30 -11.52
C ILE A 9 7.38 10.42 -12.96
N GLN A 10 8.65 10.11 -13.21
CA GLN A 10 9.25 10.16 -14.55
C GLN A 10 8.78 9.02 -15.45
N GLU A 11 8.83 7.78 -14.98
CA GLU A 11 8.47 6.57 -15.72
C GLU A 11 6.98 6.58 -16.11
N ALA A 12 6.10 6.90 -15.18
CA ALA A 12 4.65 6.97 -15.41
C ALA A 12 4.17 8.31 -16.00
N ARG A 13 5.10 9.24 -16.26
CA ARG A 13 4.81 10.59 -16.78
C ARG A 13 3.69 11.30 -16.03
N ILE A 14 3.75 11.26 -14.71
CA ILE A 14 2.72 11.87 -13.84
C ILE A 14 2.60 13.36 -14.13
N SER A 15 1.41 13.84 -14.45
CA SER A 15 1.18 15.23 -14.81
C SER A 15 1.36 16.17 -13.60
N ARG A 16 1.76 17.42 -13.85
CA ARG A 16 1.90 18.46 -12.80
C ARG A 16 0.58 18.69 -12.06
N LYS A 17 -0.57 18.63 -12.76
CA LYS A 17 -1.90 18.77 -12.13
C LYS A 17 -2.14 17.68 -11.09
N ARG A 18 -1.80 16.42 -11.42
CA ARG A 18 -1.94 15.29 -10.49
C ARG A 18 -0.97 15.43 -9.31
N LEU A 19 0.27 15.86 -9.54
CA LEU A 19 1.22 16.11 -8.47
C LEU A 19 0.76 17.24 -7.55
N GLY A 20 0.24 18.34 -8.12
CA GLY A 20 -0.34 19.46 -7.34
C GLY A 20 -1.51 18.98 -6.49
N PHE A 21 -2.44 18.22 -7.06
CA PHE A 21 -3.56 17.65 -6.32
C PHE A 21 -3.10 16.75 -5.16
N LEU A 22 -2.15 15.87 -5.40
CA LEU A 22 -1.59 15.00 -4.35
C LEU A 22 -0.90 15.82 -3.25
N TYR A 23 -0.14 16.84 -3.63
CA TYR A 23 0.55 17.71 -2.69
C TYR A 23 -0.44 18.49 -1.81
N GLU A 24 -1.44 19.12 -2.39
CA GLU A 24 -2.48 19.86 -1.66
C GLU A 24 -3.20 18.95 -0.66
N ASN A 25 -3.63 17.75 -1.10
CA ASN A 25 -4.26 16.80 -0.18
C ASN A 25 -3.33 16.32 0.93
N ALA A 26 -2.05 16.17 0.65
CA ALA A 26 -1.07 15.73 1.65
C ALA A 26 -0.78 16.80 2.70
N LEU A 27 -0.97 18.09 2.39
CA LEU A 27 -0.81 19.19 3.35
C LEU A 27 -1.90 19.21 4.43
N ASP A 28 -3.08 18.66 4.14
CA ASP A 28 -4.17 18.55 5.11
C ASP A 28 -3.99 17.39 6.11
N LEU A 29 -2.96 16.59 5.92
CA LEU A 29 -2.67 15.42 6.76
C LEU A 29 -1.41 15.68 7.62
N PRO A 30 -1.31 15.08 8.81
CA PRO A 30 -0.12 15.19 9.67
C PRO A 30 1.04 14.35 9.12
N LEU A 31 1.47 14.65 7.90
CA LEU A 31 2.49 13.89 7.18
C LEU A 31 3.79 14.68 7.02
N THR A 32 4.91 13.97 7.13
CA THR A 32 6.19 14.49 6.62
C THR A 32 6.29 14.19 5.13
N LEU A 33 6.36 15.23 4.31
CA LEU A 33 6.51 15.12 2.86
C LEU A 33 7.98 15.06 2.47
N ARG A 34 8.31 14.12 1.57
CA ARG A 34 9.64 13.92 1.00
C ARG A 34 9.54 13.78 -0.51
N LYS A 35 10.68 13.91 -1.18
CA LYS A 35 10.81 13.70 -2.62
C LYS A 35 12.17 13.05 -2.89
N GLY A 36 12.16 11.90 -3.55
CA GLY A 36 13.40 11.17 -3.84
C GLY A 36 13.12 9.73 -4.25
N ASP A 37 14.11 8.86 -4.05
CA ASP A 37 13.92 7.42 -4.04
C ASP A 37 13.20 7.03 -2.75
N VAL A 38 12.21 6.13 -2.87
CA VAL A 38 11.34 5.80 -1.72
C VAL A 38 12.11 5.06 -0.64
N ALA A 39 12.94 4.08 -1.01
CA ALA A 39 13.70 3.31 -0.02
C ALA A 39 14.70 4.20 0.71
N ASP A 40 15.46 5.03 -0.02
CA ASP A 40 16.42 5.96 0.56
C ASP A 40 15.77 6.93 1.54
N GLU A 41 14.63 7.52 1.17
CA GLU A 41 13.92 8.49 2.01
C GLU A 41 13.32 7.83 3.26
N VAL A 42 12.81 6.58 3.13
CA VAL A 42 12.31 5.80 4.28
C VAL A 42 13.46 5.48 5.25
N LEU A 43 14.57 4.99 4.75
CA LEU A 43 15.75 4.68 5.58
C LEU A 43 16.33 5.93 6.25
N ALA A 44 16.43 7.04 5.51
CA ALA A 44 16.88 8.30 6.09
C ALA A 44 15.92 8.83 7.18
N PHE A 45 14.61 8.65 6.98
CA PHE A 45 13.61 9.00 7.99
C PHE A 45 13.71 8.12 9.23
N ALA A 46 13.82 6.80 9.05
CA ALA A 46 13.98 5.84 10.15
C ALA A 46 15.23 6.15 10.99
N ARG A 47 16.37 6.37 10.34
CA ARG A 47 17.63 6.74 11.01
C ARG A 47 17.51 8.03 11.82
N ARG A 48 16.83 9.05 11.28
CA ARG A 48 16.59 10.34 11.98
C ARG A 48 15.76 10.17 13.24
N HIS A 49 14.82 9.23 13.23
CA HIS A 49 13.95 8.92 14.36
C HIS A 49 14.47 7.78 15.25
N GLN A 50 15.70 7.31 14.99
CA GLN A 50 16.34 6.21 15.73
C GLN A 50 15.46 4.94 15.77
N ALA A 51 14.71 4.70 14.68
CA ALA A 51 13.90 3.51 14.54
C ALA A 51 14.78 2.29 14.27
N ASP A 52 14.45 1.16 14.87
CA ASP A 52 15.13 -0.13 14.75
C ASP A 52 14.51 -1.03 13.67
N GLY A 53 13.39 -0.61 13.08
CA GLY A 53 12.71 -1.30 12.00
C GLY A 53 11.66 -0.43 11.32
N VAL A 54 11.09 -0.97 10.25
CA VAL A 54 9.98 -0.38 9.49
C VAL A 54 8.82 -1.35 9.46
N VAL A 55 7.61 -0.86 9.65
CA VAL A 55 6.37 -1.63 9.46
C VAL A 55 5.62 -1.07 8.26
N SER A 56 5.19 -1.93 7.36
CA SER A 56 4.41 -1.56 6.17
C SER A 56 3.37 -2.61 5.86
N SER A 57 2.45 -2.30 4.95
CA SER A 57 1.51 -3.29 4.43
C SER A 57 2.13 -4.06 3.27
N SER A 58 1.82 -5.36 3.17
CA SER A 58 2.13 -6.15 1.98
C SER A 58 1.39 -5.57 0.76
N ALA A 59 1.97 -5.70 -0.41
CA ALA A 59 1.41 -5.21 -1.66
C ALA A 59 1.71 -6.19 -2.79
N VAL A 60 0.79 -6.26 -3.75
CA VAL A 60 0.92 -7.11 -4.94
C VAL A 60 1.62 -6.40 -6.12
N ASP A 61 1.96 -5.13 -5.96
CA ASP A 61 2.65 -4.35 -6.98
C ASP A 61 4.16 -4.66 -6.92
N PRO A 62 4.76 -5.22 -8.00
CA PRO A 62 6.19 -5.57 -8.03
C PRO A 62 7.14 -4.39 -7.77
N ARG A 63 6.66 -3.16 -7.97
CA ARG A 63 7.42 -1.95 -7.64
C ARG A 63 7.51 -1.77 -6.13
N LEU A 64 6.40 -1.99 -5.42
CA LEU A 64 6.36 -1.86 -3.96
C LEU A 64 7.12 -3.00 -3.29
N GLU A 65 7.06 -4.22 -3.85
CA GLU A 65 7.88 -5.35 -3.38
C GLU A 65 9.38 -5.01 -3.43
N ARG A 66 9.87 -4.49 -4.58
CA ARG A 66 11.28 -4.08 -4.73
C ARG A 66 11.69 -2.97 -3.76
N ILE A 67 10.80 -2.02 -3.45
CA ILE A 67 11.06 -0.98 -2.44
C ILE A 67 11.18 -1.64 -1.06
N GLY A 68 10.29 -2.58 -0.73
CA GLY A 68 10.35 -3.35 0.51
C GLY A 68 11.66 -4.13 0.64
N GLU A 69 12.06 -4.86 -0.40
CA GLU A 69 13.34 -5.59 -0.43
C GLU A 69 14.54 -4.66 -0.21
N ALA A 70 14.55 -3.47 -0.82
CA ALA A 70 15.62 -2.50 -0.63
C ALA A 70 15.67 -1.94 0.79
N ILE A 71 14.53 -1.77 1.46
CA ILE A 71 14.47 -1.35 2.86
C ILE A 71 14.95 -2.49 3.76
N ASP A 72 14.45 -3.71 3.56
CA ASP A 72 14.78 -4.89 4.39
C ASP A 72 16.26 -5.27 4.32
N ALA A 73 16.93 -4.93 3.23
CA ALA A 73 18.38 -5.13 3.09
C ALA A 73 19.22 -4.29 4.06
N GLU A 74 18.69 -3.19 4.59
CA GLU A 74 19.42 -2.26 5.48
C GLU A 74 18.79 -2.12 6.88
N LEU A 75 17.47 -2.31 7.00
CA LEU A 75 16.74 -2.17 8.25
C LEU A 75 15.57 -3.17 8.26
N PRO A 76 15.34 -3.93 9.37
CA PRO A 76 14.27 -4.91 9.45
C PRO A 76 12.92 -4.36 8.98
N LEU A 77 12.25 -5.06 8.06
CA LEU A 77 10.95 -4.70 7.54
C LEU A 77 9.91 -5.75 7.93
N GLU A 78 8.91 -5.34 8.70
CA GLU A 78 7.72 -6.13 8.99
C GLU A 78 6.62 -5.78 8.00
N LEU A 79 6.10 -6.79 7.28
CA LEU A 79 4.98 -6.63 6.37
C LEU A 79 3.70 -7.18 7.00
N LEU A 80 2.71 -6.32 7.15
CA LEU A 80 1.38 -6.68 7.63
C LEU A 80 0.47 -6.97 6.43
N ASP A 81 -0.18 -8.13 6.43
CA ASP A 81 -1.18 -8.42 5.41
C ASP A 81 -2.42 -7.55 5.62
N PRO A 82 -2.93 -6.91 4.56
CA PRO A 82 -4.17 -6.16 4.65
C PRO A 82 -5.33 -7.10 4.97
N GLU A 83 -6.29 -6.60 5.75
CA GLU A 83 -7.51 -7.32 6.03
C GLU A 83 -8.21 -7.70 4.71
N PRO A 84 -8.52 -8.98 4.46
CA PRO A 84 -9.18 -9.39 3.25
C PRO A 84 -10.60 -8.84 3.19
N PHE A 85 -11.04 -8.43 1.99
CA PHE A 85 -12.43 -7.97 1.79
C PHE A 85 -13.46 -9.04 2.16
N VAL A 86 -13.12 -10.31 1.96
CA VAL A 86 -13.93 -11.47 2.33
C VAL A 86 -13.01 -12.58 2.80
N GLU A 87 -13.23 -13.07 4.02
CA GLU A 87 -12.56 -14.26 4.52
C GLU A 87 -13.25 -15.51 3.99
N LEU A 88 -12.62 -16.17 3.01
CA LEU A 88 -13.12 -17.40 2.47
C LEU A 88 -12.49 -18.61 3.17
N PRO A 89 -13.26 -19.69 3.46
CA PRO A 89 -12.75 -20.89 4.11
C PRO A 89 -11.72 -21.66 3.26
N ARG A 90 -11.58 -21.28 1.99
CA ARG A 90 -10.64 -21.84 1.01
C ARG A 90 -10.20 -20.78 0.01
N PRO A 91 -8.99 -20.91 -0.59
CA PRO A 91 -8.55 -20.02 -1.67
C PRO A 91 -9.59 -19.95 -2.80
N PRO A 92 -9.95 -18.77 -3.27
CA PRO A 92 -10.97 -18.58 -4.29
C PRO A 92 -10.51 -19.06 -5.67
N ARG A 93 -11.46 -19.54 -6.47
CA ARG A 93 -11.23 -19.88 -7.87
C ARG A 93 -11.33 -18.66 -8.75
N LEU A 94 -10.19 -18.06 -9.09
CA LEU A 94 -10.11 -16.75 -9.79
C LEU A 94 -10.40 -16.81 -11.31
N GLY A 95 -10.70 -17.99 -11.89
CA GLY A 95 -10.89 -18.11 -13.34
C GLY A 95 -12.12 -17.40 -13.92
N ARG A 96 -13.19 -17.22 -13.16
CA ARG A 96 -14.40 -16.47 -13.54
C ARG A 96 -15.06 -15.87 -12.31
N PHE A 97 -15.53 -14.62 -12.41
CA PHE A 97 -16.23 -13.92 -11.33
C PHE A 97 -17.41 -14.73 -10.76
N SER A 98 -18.23 -15.36 -11.62
CA SER A 98 -19.37 -16.16 -11.18
C SER A 98 -19.02 -17.36 -10.30
N ARG A 99 -17.81 -17.90 -10.42
CA ARG A 99 -17.31 -18.98 -9.53
C ARG A 99 -16.87 -18.42 -8.20
N TYR A 100 -16.11 -17.32 -8.25
CA TYR A 100 -15.70 -16.58 -7.06
C TYR A 100 -16.94 -16.14 -6.26
N TRP A 101 -17.91 -15.50 -6.92
CA TRP A 101 -19.11 -14.98 -6.27
C TRP A 101 -19.93 -16.06 -5.59
N ARG A 102 -20.09 -17.22 -6.20
CA ARG A 102 -20.80 -18.35 -5.59
C ARG A 102 -20.17 -18.81 -4.28
N ASP A 103 -18.84 -18.73 -4.18
CA ASP A 103 -18.11 -19.11 -2.97
C ASP A 103 -18.13 -17.98 -1.92
N ALA A 104 -18.23 -16.73 -2.37
CA ALA A 104 -18.15 -15.53 -1.52
C ALA A 104 -19.51 -15.00 -1.06
N GLU A 105 -20.58 -15.19 -1.84
CA GLU A 105 -21.90 -14.57 -1.64
C GLU A 105 -22.47 -14.82 -0.24
N ALA A 106 -22.39 -16.04 0.27
CA ALA A 106 -22.90 -16.39 1.60
C ALA A 106 -22.15 -15.64 2.70
N VAL A 107 -20.83 -15.54 2.58
CA VAL A 107 -19.95 -14.87 3.56
C VAL A 107 -20.12 -13.36 3.51
N VAL A 108 -20.24 -12.78 2.30
CA VAL A 108 -20.45 -11.33 2.11
C VAL A 108 -21.75 -10.86 2.78
N TRP A 109 -22.80 -11.68 2.70
CA TRP A 109 -24.10 -11.34 3.27
C TRP A 109 -24.29 -11.81 4.70
N GLU A 110 -23.33 -12.57 5.25
CA GLU A 110 -23.33 -12.97 6.64
C GLU A 110 -23.21 -11.74 7.55
N GLY A 111 -24.25 -11.45 8.33
CA GLY A 111 -24.32 -10.26 9.18
C GLY A 111 -24.88 -9.00 8.51
N TYR A 112 -25.20 -9.02 7.22
CA TYR A 112 -25.90 -7.93 6.55
C TYR A 112 -27.40 -8.03 6.82
N SER A 113 -27.93 -7.16 7.69
CA SER A 113 -29.36 -6.92 7.85
C SER A 113 -29.73 -5.67 7.05
N PRO A 114 -30.46 -5.78 5.91
CA PRO A 114 -30.92 -4.60 5.20
C PRO A 114 -31.85 -3.80 6.13
N THR A 115 -31.41 -2.61 6.51
CA THR A 115 -32.28 -1.63 7.18
C THR A 115 -33.39 -1.28 6.21
N ARG A 116 -34.64 -1.63 6.55
CA ARG A 116 -35.85 -1.23 5.84
C ARG A 116 -36.12 0.25 6.05
#